data_dd4c2e8d35a8669333792a486d4f4c7a
#
_entry.id   dd4c2e8d35a8669333792a486d4f4c7a
#
_cell.length_a   1.000
_cell.length_b   1.000
_cell.length_c   1.000
_cell.angle_alpha   90.00
_cell.angle_beta   90.00
_cell.angle_gamma   90.00
#
_symmetry.space_group_name_H-M   'P 1'
#
loop_
_entity.id
_entity.type
_entity.pdbx_description
1 polymer ?
#
loop_
_entity_poly.entity_id
_entity_poly.type
_entity_poly.pdbx_seq_one_letter_code
_entity_poly.pdbx_strand_id
1 'polypeptide(L)'
;MNFKFHHLNLCTDNLPRLTKFYQTLFDLGTIRDEEHTRVNAESTKTGYNGKVDFLSDGAIEFHWAERDINTGFKMKQFVNPMSRGHFCFRTNDIKGFMRKLDELGIPYSDYGKWAIAGWYQVFLQDPDGNVIEIHQPGM
;
A
#
# COMPACT_ATOMS: atom_id res chain seq x y z
N MET A 1 -20.82 1.86 3.74
CA MET A 1 -19.41 1.77 3.26
C MET A 1 -18.77 3.14 3.36
N ASN A 2 -17.78 3.29 4.22
CA ASN A 2 -17.08 4.55 4.44
C ASN A 2 -15.66 4.47 3.89
N PHE A 3 -15.20 5.53 3.24
CA PHE A 3 -13.83 5.65 2.77
C PHE A 3 -13.16 6.86 3.42
N LYS A 4 -11.93 6.64 3.91
CA LYS A 4 -11.06 7.71 4.40
C LYS A 4 -9.72 7.62 3.70
N PHE A 5 -9.21 8.74 3.19
CA PHE A 5 -7.84 8.78 2.71
C PHE A 5 -6.90 8.42 3.86
N HIS A 6 -5.99 7.50 3.62
CA HIS A 6 -5.14 6.97 4.67
C HIS A 6 -3.67 7.27 4.44
N HIS A 7 -3.14 6.93 3.27
CA HIS A 7 -1.72 7.16 3.02
C HIS A 7 -1.41 7.36 1.53
N LEU A 8 -0.24 7.94 1.31
CA LEU A 8 0.44 8.00 0.02
C LEU A 8 1.68 7.09 0.09
N ASN A 9 1.80 6.18 -0.86
CA ASN A 9 3.01 5.37 -1.06
C ASN A 9 3.78 5.90 -2.27
N LEU A 10 5.09 6.09 -2.12
CA LEU A 10 6.00 6.32 -3.22
C LEU A 10 7.10 5.27 -3.21
N CYS A 11 7.42 4.73 -4.39
CA CYS A 11 8.51 3.77 -4.55
C CYS A 11 9.77 4.46 -5.04
N THR A 12 10.91 3.97 -4.56
CA THR A 12 12.21 4.57 -4.84
C THR A 12 13.29 3.50 -5.00
N ASP A 13 14.32 3.83 -5.75
CA ASP A 13 15.54 3.01 -5.84
C ASP A 13 16.58 3.39 -4.77
N ASN A 14 16.30 4.43 -3.96
CA ASN A 14 17.16 4.86 -2.87
C ASN A 14 16.32 5.39 -1.70
N LEU A 15 15.92 4.49 -0.82
CA LEU A 15 15.01 4.80 0.29
C LEU A 15 15.61 5.83 1.27
N PRO A 16 16.86 5.71 1.74
CA PRO A 16 17.42 6.70 2.66
C PRO A 16 17.41 8.12 2.09
N ARG A 17 17.68 8.27 0.80
CA ARG A 17 17.68 9.58 0.14
C ARG A 17 16.28 10.18 0.07
N LEU A 18 15.27 9.37 -0.28
CA LEU A 18 13.89 9.82 -0.35
C LEU A 18 13.38 10.26 1.03
N THR A 19 13.55 9.41 2.02
CA THR A 19 13.11 9.69 3.40
C THR A 19 13.77 10.96 3.95
N LYS A 20 15.08 11.09 3.78
CA LYS A 20 15.81 12.28 4.24
C LYS A 20 15.30 13.57 3.59
N PHE A 21 15.02 13.53 2.29
CA PHE A 21 14.49 14.70 1.57
C PHE A 21 13.19 15.19 2.19
N TYR A 22 12.23 14.29 2.38
CA TYR A 22 10.92 14.64 2.91
C TYR A 22 10.96 15.03 4.39
N GLN A 23 11.76 14.36 5.20
CA GLN A 23 11.91 14.73 6.62
C GLN A 23 12.59 16.10 6.78
N THR A 24 13.57 16.39 5.95
CA THR A 24 14.31 17.67 6.03
C THR A 24 13.41 18.86 5.66
N LEU A 25 12.54 18.70 4.66
CA LEU A 25 11.73 19.80 4.17
C LEU A 25 10.37 19.94 4.86
N PHE A 26 9.78 18.84 5.32
CA PHE A 26 8.38 18.81 5.76
C PHE A 26 8.18 18.33 7.19
N ASP A 27 9.25 18.14 7.93
CA ASP A 27 9.23 17.74 9.35
C ASP A 27 8.36 16.51 9.64
N LEU A 28 8.32 15.54 8.71
CA LEU A 28 7.51 14.34 8.90
C LEU A 28 8.05 13.48 10.04
N GLY A 29 7.16 13.11 10.96
CA GLY A 29 7.49 12.21 12.07
C GLY A 29 7.55 10.75 11.63
N THR A 30 8.40 9.96 12.27
CA THR A 30 8.48 8.51 12.03
C THR A 30 7.37 7.79 12.78
N ILE A 31 6.66 6.90 12.10
CA ILE A 31 5.72 5.96 12.71
C ILE A 31 6.55 4.77 13.23
N ARG A 32 6.32 4.35 14.48
CA ARG A 32 7.06 3.25 15.09
C ARG A 32 6.69 1.91 14.44
N ASP A 33 7.67 1.01 14.36
CA ASP A 33 7.49 -0.31 13.76
C ASP A 33 6.36 -1.13 14.40
N GLU A 34 6.12 -0.95 15.71
CA GLU A 34 5.04 -1.64 16.42
C GLU A 34 3.64 -1.26 15.90
N GLU A 35 3.48 -0.08 15.30
CA GLU A 35 2.20 0.38 14.75
C GLU A 35 1.91 -0.24 13.38
N HIS A 36 2.96 -0.67 12.67
CA HIS A 36 2.88 -1.26 11.33
C HIS A 36 3.77 -2.48 11.21
N THR A 37 3.37 -3.56 11.90
CA THR A 37 4.11 -4.83 11.82
C THR A 37 4.04 -5.39 10.41
N ARG A 38 5.21 -5.50 9.77
CA ARG A 38 5.34 -6.11 8.45
C ARG A 38 5.09 -7.61 8.53
N VAL A 39 4.30 -8.13 7.60
CA VAL A 39 4.27 -9.57 7.33
C VAL A 39 5.68 -9.96 6.89
N ASN A 40 6.19 -11.10 7.41
CA ASN A 40 7.58 -11.52 7.26
C ASN A 40 8.13 -11.23 5.85
N ALA A 41 8.99 -10.21 5.77
CA ALA A 41 9.55 -9.74 4.51
C ALA A 41 10.45 -10.78 3.82
N GLU A 42 10.97 -11.75 4.57
CA GLU A 42 11.77 -12.84 4.02
C GLU A 42 10.91 -13.95 3.39
N SER A 43 9.61 -13.94 3.63
CA SER A 43 8.71 -14.93 3.06
C SER A 43 8.51 -14.71 1.57
N THR A 44 8.81 -15.71 0.77
CA THR A 44 8.48 -15.70 -0.67
C THR A 44 6.99 -15.59 -0.94
N LYS A 45 6.14 -15.85 0.07
CA LYS A 45 4.68 -15.77 -0.04
C LYS A 45 4.15 -14.35 -0.14
N THR A 46 4.91 -13.35 0.35
CA THR A 46 4.48 -11.95 0.29
C THR A 46 4.79 -11.29 -1.06
N GLY A 47 5.67 -11.87 -1.85
CA GLY A 47 6.09 -11.32 -3.15
C GLY A 47 6.81 -9.97 -3.07
N TYR A 48 6.98 -9.43 -1.88
CA TYR A 48 7.67 -8.16 -1.65
C TYR A 48 8.44 -8.19 -0.32
N ASN A 49 9.74 -8.02 -0.39
CA ASN A 49 10.65 -8.02 0.76
C ASN A 49 11.46 -6.71 0.90
N GLY A 50 11.09 -5.68 0.16
CA GLY A 50 11.73 -4.38 0.24
C GLY A 50 11.51 -3.68 1.58
N LYS A 51 12.40 -2.74 1.90
CA LYS A 51 12.27 -1.89 3.08
C LYS A 51 11.21 -0.82 2.85
N VAL A 52 10.52 -0.44 3.92
CA VAL A 52 9.53 0.64 3.91
C VAL A 52 9.78 1.54 5.11
N ASP A 53 9.80 2.84 4.87
CA ASP A 53 9.77 3.86 5.92
C ASP A 53 8.36 4.41 6.06
N PHE A 54 7.82 4.38 7.28
CA PHE A 54 6.50 4.90 7.60
C PHE A 54 6.62 6.24 8.29
N LEU A 55 6.04 7.27 7.71
CA LEU A 55 6.07 8.65 8.18
C LEU A 55 4.66 9.21 8.30
N SER A 56 4.50 10.31 9.03
CA SER A 56 3.21 11.00 9.18
C SER A 56 3.38 12.50 9.41
N ASP A 57 2.41 13.27 8.96
CA ASP A 57 2.24 14.69 9.32
C ASP A 57 1.28 14.89 10.51
N GLY A 58 0.80 13.78 11.11
CA GLY A 58 -0.19 13.79 12.17
C GLY A 58 -1.64 13.56 11.69
N ALA A 59 -1.89 13.67 10.39
CA ALA A 59 -3.22 13.48 9.79
C ALA A 59 -3.25 12.29 8.84
N ILE A 60 -2.27 12.18 7.95
CA ILE A 60 -2.13 11.08 7.00
C ILE A 60 -0.75 10.45 7.13
N GLU A 61 -0.61 9.26 6.57
CA GLU A 61 0.67 8.55 6.53
C GLU A 61 1.33 8.66 5.16
N PHE A 62 2.66 8.53 5.17
CA PHE A 62 3.49 8.44 3.98
C PHE A 62 4.32 7.17 4.07
N HIS A 63 4.18 6.29 3.09
CA HIS A 63 4.91 5.03 3.03
C HIS A 63 5.93 5.11 1.90
N TRP A 64 7.18 5.36 2.23
CA TRP A 64 8.27 5.34 1.25
C TRP A 64 8.85 3.93 1.18
N ALA A 65 8.87 3.35 0.00
CA ALA A 65 9.18 1.93 -0.17
C ALA A 65 10.25 1.70 -1.24
N GLU A 66 11.07 0.69 -1.03
CA GLU A 66 11.96 0.20 -2.09
C GLU A 66 11.13 -0.34 -3.26
N ARG A 67 11.50 0.07 -4.47
CA ARG A 67 10.83 -0.36 -5.70
C ARG A 67 10.99 -1.86 -5.94
N ASP A 68 9.93 -2.52 -6.35
CA ASP A 68 9.97 -3.87 -6.89
C ASP A 68 9.01 -3.98 -8.08
N ILE A 69 9.57 -4.02 -9.29
CA ILE A 69 8.79 -4.11 -10.52
C ILE A 69 8.17 -5.49 -10.74
N ASN A 70 8.56 -6.49 -9.94
CA ASN A 70 8.14 -7.88 -10.09
C ASN A 70 7.09 -8.33 -9.05
N THR A 71 6.70 -7.49 -8.11
CA THR A 71 5.76 -7.89 -7.05
C THR A 71 4.45 -8.42 -7.63
N GLY A 72 3.84 -7.72 -8.59
CA GLY A 72 2.62 -8.18 -9.24
C GLY A 72 2.79 -9.56 -9.88
N PHE A 73 3.88 -9.77 -10.62
CA PHE A 73 4.20 -11.06 -11.23
C PHE A 73 4.36 -12.17 -10.18
N LYS A 74 5.13 -11.92 -9.11
CA LYS A 74 5.33 -12.88 -8.02
C LYS A 74 4.02 -13.26 -7.33
N MET A 75 3.12 -12.29 -7.17
CA MET A 75 1.81 -12.49 -6.54
C MET A 75 0.74 -12.99 -7.51
N LYS A 76 1.07 -13.17 -8.78
CA LYS A 76 0.13 -13.55 -9.85
C LYS A 76 -1.04 -12.58 -9.96
N GLN A 77 -0.75 -11.30 -9.81
CA GLN A 77 -1.71 -10.20 -9.87
C GLN A 77 -1.32 -9.25 -11.02
N PHE A 78 -2.32 -8.68 -11.70
CA PHE A 78 -2.02 -7.75 -12.79
C PHE A 78 -1.64 -6.35 -12.31
N VAL A 79 -2.11 -5.94 -11.13
CA VAL A 79 -1.71 -4.66 -10.53
C VAL A 79 -0.48 -4.85 -9.66
N ASN A 80 0.58 -4.07 -9.93
CA ASN A 80 1.76 -4.03 -9.10
C ASN A 80 1.75 -2.76 -8.24
N PRO A 81 1.55 -2.87 -6.91
CA PRO A 81 1.52 -1.70 -6.03
C PRO A 81 2.90 -1.12 -5.72
N MET A 82 3.98 -1.81 -6.06
CA MET A 82 5.34 -1.49 -5.63
C MET A 82 6.25 -1.01 -6.77
N SER A 83 5.70 -0.67 -7.94
CA SER A 83 6.49 -0.16 -9.06
C SER A 83 6.70 1.36 -8.99
N ARG A 84 5.64 2.13 -8.85
CA ARG A 84 5.67 3.60 -8.76
C ARG A 84 5.22 4.11 -7.40
N GLY A 85 4.27 3.40 -6.81
CA GLY A 85 3.55 3.77 -5.62
C GLY A 85 2.05 3.78 -5.87
N HIS A 86 1.31 4.18 -4.87
CA HIS A 86 -0.14 4.22 -4.88
C HIS A 86 -0.62 5.18 -3.81
N PHE A 87 -1.88 5.57 -3.87
CA PHE A 87 -2.56 6.18 -2.74
C PHE A 87 -3.64 5.24 -2.22
N CYS A 88 -4.01 5.42 -0.96
CA CYS A 88 -4.81 4.45 -0.26
C CYS A 88 -6.02 5.07 0.43
N PHE A 89 -7.17 4.40 0.27
CA PHE A 89 -8.35 4.64 1.10
C PHE A 89 -8.57 3.47 2.06
N ARG A 90 -8.84 3.80 3.31
CA ARG A 90 -9.30 2.84 4.32
C ARG A 90 -10.81 2.73 4.28
N THR A 91 -11.33 1.52 4.35
CA THR A 91 -12.76 1.26 4.42
C THR A 91 -13.11 0.35 5.60
N ASN A 92 -14.38 0.28 5.94
CA ASN A 92 -14.93 -0.66 6.92
C ASN A 92 -15.69 -1.82 6.28
N ASP A 93 -15.76 -1.88 4.94
CA ASP A 93 -16.49 -2.94 4.22
C ASP A 93 -15.79 -3.25 2.88
N ILE A 94 -14.62 -3.86 2.95
CA ILE A 94 -13.84 -4.19 1.74
C ILE A 94 -14.54 -5.25 0.88
N LYS A 95 -15.26 -6.18 1.51
CA LYS A 95 -15.98 -7.21 0.75
C LYS A 95 -17.17 -6.63 -0.01
N GLY A 96 -17.87 -5.67 0.59
CA GLY A 96 -18.91 -4.89 -0.11
C GLY A 96 -18.34 -4.09 -1.26
N PHE A 97 -17.16 -3.49 -1.08
CA PHE A 97 -16.48 -2.78 -2.14
C PHE A 97 -16.09 -3.70 -3.30
N MET A 98 -15.54 -4.88 -3.01
CA MET A 98 -15.19 -5.87 -4.05
C MET A 98 -16.42 -6.27 -4.87
N ARG A 99 -17.56 -6.54 -4.21
CA ARG A 99 -18.81 -6.84 -4.93
C ARG A 99 -19.24 -5.70 -5.84
N LYS A 100 -19.09 -4.44 -5.38
CA LYS A 100 -19.38 -3.27 -6.21
C LYS A 100 -18.47 -3.19 -7.43
N LEU A 101 -17.20 -3.51 -7.30
CA LEU A 101 -16.27 -3.56 -8.44
C LEU A 101 -16.70 -4.64 -9.44
N ASP A 102 -17.09 -5.84 -8.95
CA ASP A 102 -17.58 -6.92 -9.78
C ASP A 102 -18.85 -6.51 -10.55
N GLU A 103 -19.81 -5.88 -9.88
CA GLU A 103 -21.07 -5.39 -10.47
C GLU A 103 -20.82 -4.34 -11.56
N LEU A 104 -19.79 -3.50 -11.38
CA LEU A 104 -19.42 -2.45 -12.32
C LEU A 104 -18.46 -2.94 -13.42
N GLY A 105 -18.00 -4.17 -13.34
CA GLY A 105 -17.02 -4.73 -14.28
C GLY A 105 -15.65 -4.06 -14.18
N ILE A 106 -15.29 -3.52 -13.02
CA ILE A 106 -13.99 -2.87 -12.79
C ILE A 106 -13.00 -3.94 -12.32
N PRO A 107 -11.90 -4.18 -13.08
CA PRO A 107 -10.91 -5.17 -12.68
C PRO A 107 -10.11 -4.68 -11.46
N TYR A 108 -9.79 -5.61 -10.58
CA TYR A 108 -8.96 -5.35 -9.40
C TYR A 108 -8.10 -6.58 -9.06
N SER A 109 -7.10 -6.37 -8.23
CA SER A 109 -6.23 -7.42 -7.70
C SER A 109 -6.51 -7.62 -6.21
N ASP A 110 -6.99 -8.81 -5.83
CA ASP A 110 -7.19 -9.17 -4.43
C ASP A 110 -5.90 -9.77 -3.88
N TYR A 111 -5.15 -8.95 -3.13
CA TYR A 111 -3.94 -9.40 -2.45
C TYR A 111 -4.26 -10.07 -1.10
N GLY A 112 -5.48 -9.92 -0.60
CA GLY A 112 -5.88 -10.51 0.67
C GLY A 112 -5.16 -9.90 1.87
N LYS A 113 -4.83 -10.73 2.84
CA LYS A 113 -4.00 -10.34 3.97
C LYS A 113 -2.55 -10.27 3.52
N TRP A 114 -2.06 -9.06 3.29
CA TRP A 114 -0.77 -8.85 2.66
C TRP A 114 -0.01 -7.69 3.30
N ALA A 115 1.33 -7.67 3.16
CA ALA A 115 2.27 -6.65 3.57
C ALA A 115 2.22 -6.23 5.05
N ILE A 116 1.10 -5.75 5.55
CA ILE A 116 0.92 -5.28 6.93
C ILE A 116 -0.01 -6.25 7.68
N ALA A 117 0.43 -6.71 8.84
CA ALA A 117 -0.36 -7.64 9.66
C ALA A 117 -1.74 -7.05 10.02
N GLY A 118 -2.78 -7.84 9.80
CA GLY A 118 -4.16 -7.45 10.11
C GLY A 118 -4.83 -6.56 9.06
N TRP A 119 -4.16 -6.28 7.92
CA TRP A 119 -4.76 -5.54 6.83
C TRP A 119 -5.16 -6.46 5.69
N TYR A 120 -6.40 -6.35 5.24
CA TYR A 120 -6.84 -6.92 3.98
C TYR A 120 -6.71 -5.86 2.88
N GLN A 121 -6.05 -6.20 1.78
CA GLN A 121 -5.63 -5.22 0.75
C GLN A 121 -6.10 -5.63 -0.64
N VAL A 122 -6.68 -4.68 -1.34
CA VAL A 122 -7.14 -4.80 -2.73
C VAL A 122 -6.56 -3.62 -3.51
N PHE A 123 -6.09 -3.87 -4.72
CA PHE A 123 -5.52 -2.86 -5.59
C PHE A 123 -6.28 -2.80 -6.91
N LEU A 124 -6.53 -1.58 -7.37
CA LEU A 124 -7.12 -1.33 -8.68
C LEU A 124 -6.40 -0.15 -9.34
N GLN A 125 -6.76 0.12 -10.58
CA GLN A 125 -6.26 1.26 -11.31
C GLN A 125 -7.42 2.19 -11.68
N ASP A 126 -7.16 3.50 -11.66
CA ASP A 126 -8.08 4.46 -12.24
C ASP A 126 -7.98 4.42 -13.78
N PRO A 127 -8.82 5.19 -14.51
CA PRO A 127 -8.79 5.19 -15.99
C PRO A 127 -7.43 5.58 -16.60
N ASP A 128 -6.57 6.29 -15.87
CA ASP A 128 -5.26 6.73 -16.33
C ASP A 128 -4.12 5.83 -15.82
N GLY A 129 -4.45 4.72 -15.14
CA GLY A 129 -3.47 3.75 -14.66
C GLY A 129 -2.84 4.07 -13.31
N ASN A 130 -3.34 5.08 -12.58
CA ASN A 130 -2.88 5.34 -11.23
C ASN A 130 -3.34 4.22 -10.30
N VAL A 131 -2.41 3.69 -9.51
CA VAL A 131 -2.72 2.59 -8.60
C VAL A 131 -3.39 3.12 -7.33
N ILE A 132 -4.49 2.49 -6.96
CA ILE A 132 -5.26 2.77 -5.76
C ILE A 132 -5.26 1.53 -4.88
N GLU A 133 -4.90 1.69 -3.63
CA GLU A 133 -5.10 0.68 -2.60
C GLU A 133 -6.41 0.93 -1.88
N ILE A 134 -7.17 -0.13 -1.63
CA ILE A 134 -8.23 -0.13 -0.63
C ILE A 134 -7.85 -1.13 0.42
N HIS A 135 -7.87 -0.73 1.68
CA HIS A 135 -7.62 -1.66 2.77
C HIS A 135 -8.65 -1.58 3.89
N GLN A 136 -8.76 -2.69 4.59
CA GLN A 136 -9.54 -2.79 5.83
C GLN A 136 -8.67 -3.42 6.91
N PRO A 137 -8.48 -2.73 8.05
CA PRO A 137 -7.78 -3.31 9.20
C PRO A 137 -8.68 -4.28 9.98
N GLY A 138 -8.07 -5.12 10.82
CA GLY A 138 -8.79 -6.02 11.73
C GLY A 138 -9.40 -7.24 11.05
N MET A 139 -8.83 -7.65 9.92
CA MET A 139 -9.31 -8.80 9.14
C MET A 139 -8.50 -10.07 9.41
#